data_1ab0486a083dbe0f30b5172fd3baf72a
#
_entry.id   1ab0486a083dbe0f30b5172fd3baf72a
#
_cell.length_a   1.000
_cell.length_b   1.000
_cell.length_c   1.000
_cell.angle_alpha   90.00
_cell.angle_beta   90.00
_cell.angle_gamma   90.00
#
_symmetry.space_group_name_H-M   'P 1'
#
loop_
_entity.id
_entity.type
_entity.pdbx_description
1 polymer ?
#
loop_
_entity_poly.entity_id
_entity_poly.type
_entity_poly.pdbx_seq_one_letter_code
_entity_poly.pdbx_strand_id
1 'polypeptide(L)'
;YDRLDPKTGRKRKLHKELAVSSINFSKNKNEKIKYDSIRNELNPVIENDFFKIYYLKTNGKETKKIFMNKSFWVFVCLEGLFSIHWENKEQPFKKGGTFLIPSVLNFVDIRGRGEIIAITT
;
A
#
# COMPACT_ATOMS: atom_id res chain seq x y z
N TYR A 1 0.79 21.25 16.07
CA TYR A 1 1.79 21.11 15.02
C TYR A 1 3.01 21.94 15.40
N ASP A 2 3.90 21.35 16.21
CA ASP A 2 4.96 22.06 16.92
C ASP A 2 6.36 21.95 16.29
N ARG A 3 6.42 21.73 14.97
CA ARG A 3 7.68 21.60 14.27
C ARG A 3 8.40 22.95 14.20
N LEU A 4 9.58 23.02 14.80
CA LEU A 4 10.44 24.19 14.74
C LEU A 4 11.21 24.23 13.43
N ASP A 5 11.43 25.43 12.92
CA ASP A 5 12.35 25.67 11.81
C ASP A 5 13.79 25.54 12.33
N PRO A 6 14.61 24.63 11.75
CA PRO A 6 15.95 24.36 12.27
C PRO A 6 16.92 25.54 12.11
N LYS A 7 16.62 26.50 11.23
CA LYS A 7 17.49 27.68 11.02
C LYS A 7 17.14 28.84 11.95
N THR A 8 15.88 28.99 12.30
CA THR A 8 15.41 30.16 13.08
C THR A 8 14.98 29.82 14.49
N GLY A 9 14.81 28.54 14.84
CA GLY A 9 14.28 28.06 16.12
C GLY A 9 12.82 28.45 16.40
N ARG A 10 12.13 29.05 15.42
CA ARG A 10 10.75 29.49 15.57
C ARG A 10 9.78 28.41 15.04
N LYS A 11 8.56 28.41 15.56
CA LYS A 11 7.48 27.58 14.99
C LYS A 11 7.23 27.94 13.54
N ARG A 12 7.12 26.94 12.67
CA ARG A 12 6.79 27.18 11.26
C ARG A 12 5.41 27.81 11.13
N LYS A 13 5.30 28.77 10.20
CA LYS A 13 4.01 29.41 9.87
C LYS A 13 3.03 28.37 9.35
N LEU A 14 1.84 28.33 9.91
CA LEU A 14 0.74 27.51 9.40
C LEU A 14 0.09 28.21 8.22
N HIS A 15 0.05 27.55 7.09
CA HIS A 15 -0.61 28.06 5.88
C HIS A 15 -2.09 27.67 5.85
N LYS A 16 -2.87 28.10 6.86
CA LYS A 16 -4.28 27.72 7.02
C LYS A 16 -5.12 28.17 5.81
N GLU A 17 -4.94 29.39 5.35
CA GLU A 17 -5.70 29.95 4.21
C GLU A 17 -5.44 29.16 2.92
N LEU A 18 -4.16 28.83 2.64
CA LEU A 18 -3.80 28.02 1.49
C LEU A 18 -4.35 26.59 1.60
N ALA A 19 -4.33 25.99 2.80
CA ALA A 19 -4.91 24.70 3.03
C ALA A 19 -6.43 24.69 2.77
N VAL A 20 -7.13 25.71 3.26
CA VAL A 20 -8.59 25.84 3.04
C VAL A 20 -8.88 26.09 1.55
N SER A 21 -8.12 26.92 0.86
CA SER A 21 -8.33 27.22 -0.57
C SER A 21 -8.06 26.01 -1.48
N SER A 22 -7.26 25.03 -1.04
CA SER A 22 -7.00 23.79 -1.79
C SER A 22 -8.05 22.70 -1.56
N ILE A 23 -9.00 22.90 -0.65
CA ILE A 23 -10.07 21.93 -0.41
C ILE A 23 -11.12 22.07 -1.51
N ASN A 24 -11.42 20.97 -2.19
CA ASN A 24 -12.58 20.90 -3.06
C ASN A 24 -13.83 20.61 -2.22
N PHE A 25 -14.67 21.61 -2.00
CA PHE A 25 -15.92 21.49 -1.25
C PHE A 25 -17.08 20.93 -2.09
N SER A 26 -16.87 20.63 -3.37
CA SER A 26 -17.89 20.00 -4.19
C SER A 26 -18.20 18.60 -3.65
N LYS A 27 -19.46 18.33 -3.41
CA LYS A 27 -19.92 17.06 -2.86
C LYS A 27 -19.72 15.94 -3.88
N ASN A 28 -18.75 15.07 -3.66
CA ASN A 28 -18.59 13.86 -4.45
C ASN A 28 -19.67 12.83 -4.06
N LYS A 29 -20.45 12.38 -5.04
CA LYS A 29 -21.50 11.39 -4.82
C LYS A 29 -20.97 9.97 -4.51
N ASN A 30 -19.70 9.70 -4.81
CA ASN A 30 -19.07 8.37 -4.68
C ASN A 30 -17.92 8.43 -3.67
N GLU A 31 -18.23 8.44 -2.38
CA GLU A 31 -17.24 8.50 -1.31
C GLU A 31 -16.63 7.14 -0.97
N LYS A 32 -17.25 6.03 -1.42
CA LYS A 32 -16.80 4.67 -1.12
C LYS A 32 -16.63 3.86 -2.40
N ILE A 33 -15.45 3.33 -2.58
CA ILE A 33 -15.16 2.40 -3.66
C ILE A 33 -15.66 1.01 -3.24
N LYS A 34 -16.47 0.39 -4.12
CA LYS A 34 -16.86 -1.01 -3.96
C LYS A 34 -15.84 -1.86 -4.71
N TYR A 35 -15.32 -2.87 -4.06
CA TYR A 35 -14.40 -3.83 -4.64
C TYR A 35 -14.74 -5.25 -4.15
N ASP A 36 -14.34 -6.23 -4.93
CA ASP A 36 -14.48 -7.63 -4.56
C ASP A 36 -13.46 -8.02 -3.49
N SER A 37 -13.75 -9.04 -2.71
CA SER A 37 -12.83 -9.60 -1.72
C SER A 37 -12.72 -11.12 -1.84
N ILE A 38 -12.48 -11.57 -3.08
CA ILE A 38 -12.26 -12.99 -3.36
C ILE A 38 -10.96 -13.41 -2.66
N ARG A 39 -11.05 -14.46 -1.88
CA ARG A 39 -9.90 -14.96 -1.10
C ARG A 39 -8.81 -15.51 -2.01
N ASN A 40 -7.57 -15.30 -1.61
CA ASN A 40 -6.36 -15.72 -2.30
C ASN A 40 -6.21 -15.11 -3.72
N GLU A 41 -6.93 -14.01 -3.99
CA GLU A 41 -6.81 -13.26 -5.25
C GLU A 41 -6.43 -11.81 -4.99
N LEU A 42 -5.73 -11.21 -5.96
CA LEU A 42 -5.51 -9.77 -6.00
C LEU A 42 -6.78 -9.11 -6.55
N ASN A 43 -7.56 -8.54 -5.66
CA ASN A 43 -8.80 -7.86 -6.02
C ASN A 43 -8.50 -6.39 -6.33
N PRO A 44 -8.78 -5.89 -7.54
CA PRO A 44 -8.53 -4.50 -7.88
C PRO A 44 -9.44 -3.58 -7.06
N VAL A 45 -8.85 -2.56 -6.46
CA VAL A 45 -9.54 -1.52 -5.69
C VAL A 45 -9.52 -0.20 -6.45
N ILE A 46 -8.35 0.19 -6.96
CA ILE A 46 -8.15 1.39 -7.77
C ILE A 46 -7.20 1.04 -8.91
N GLU A 47 -7.56 1.39 -10.12
CA GLU A 47 -6.71 1.34 -11.30
C GLU A 47 -6.83 2.64 -12.07
N ASN A 48 -5.69 3.29 -12.31
CA ASN A 48 -5.57 4.47 -13.15
C ASN A 48 -4.21 4.50 -13.84
N ASP A 49 -3.94 5.53 -14.63
CA ASP A 49 -2.71 5.65 -15.43
C ASP A 49 -1.43 5.83 -14.59
N PHE A 50 -1.56 6.13 -13.29
CA PHE A 50 -0.43 6.45 -12.43
C PHE A 50 -0.10 5.33 -11.44
N PHE A 51 -1.11 4.65 -10.91
CA PHE A 51 -0.94 3.57 -9.94
C PHE A 51 -2.14 2.63 -9.91
N LYS A 52 -1.91 1.43 -9.40
CA LYS A 52 -2.92 0.40 -9.16
C LYS A 52 -2.85 -0.03 -7.71
N ILE A 53 -4.01 -0.21 -7.10
CA ILE A 53 -4.15 -0.71 -5.74
C ILE A 53 -4.98 -1.98 -5.77
N TYR A 54 -4.46 -3.03 -5.16
CA TYR A 54 -5.13 -4.31 -5.00
C TYR A 54 -5.30 -4.64 -3.52
N TYR A 55 -6.38 -5.30 -3.21
CA TYR A 55 -6.61 -5.91 -1.91
C TYR A 55 -6.42 -7.43 -2.02
N LEU A 56 -5.68 -8.00 -1.09
CA LEU A 56 -5.44 -9.44 -0.99
C LEU A 56 -5.81 -9.92 0.41
N LYS A 57 -6.75 -10.87 0.46
CA LYS A 57 -7.11 -11.59 1.68
C LYS A 57 -6.75 -13.05 1.54
N THR A 58 -5.90 -13.56 2.45
CA THR A 58 -5.47 -14.97 2.41
C THR A 58 -5.87 -15.73 3.66
N ASN A 59 -6.02 -17.05 3.52
CA ASN A 59 -6.31 -17.98 4.61
C ASN A 59 -5.07 -18.74 5.10
N GLY A 60 -3.91 -18.50 4.50
CA GLY A 60 -2.63 -19.15 4.84
C GLY A 60 -2.41 -20.52 4.24
N LYS A 61 -3.37 -21.05 3.46
CA LYS A 61 -3.26 -22.39 2.85
C LYS A 61 -2.48 -22.38 1.54
N GLU A 62 -2.44 -21.25 0.87
CA GLU A 62 -1.85 -21.10 -0.47
C GLU A 62 -0.78 -20.04 -0.48
N THR A 63 0.20 -20.26 -1.35
CA THR A 63 1.22 -19.25 -1.67
C THR A 63 0.72 -18.40 -2.83
N LYS A 64 0.75 -17.07 -2.67
CA LYS A 64 0.42 -16.15 -3.76
C LYS A 64 1.69 -15.68 -4.45
N LYS A 65 1.87 -16.08 -5.70
CA LYS A 65 2.96 -15.60 -6.55
C LYS A 65 2.57 -14.26 -7.19
N ILE A 66 3.43 -13.27 -7.04
CA ILE A 66 3.27 -11.93 -7.62
C ILE A 66 4.41 -11.69 -8.60
N PHE A 67 4.06 -11.40 -9.85
CA PHE A 67 5.02 -11.04 -10.90
C PHE A 67 5.25 -9.53 -10.93
N MET A 68 6.51 -9.13 -11.07
CA MET A 68 6.87 -7.71 -10.97
C MET A 68 6.52 -6.88 -12.21
N ASN A 69 6.31 -7.48 -13.36
CA ASN A 69 5.84 -6.83 -14.60
C ASN A 69 6.51 -5.50 -14.92
N LYS A 70 7.82 -5.41 -14.73
CA LYS A 70 8.66 -4.21 -14.95
C LYS A 70 8.41 -3.04 -13.99
N SER A 71 7.54 -3.18 -13.00
CA SER A 71 7.31 -2.17 -11.98
C SER A 71 7.64 -2.68 -10.58
N PHE A 72 7.87 -1.76 -9.64
CA PHE A 72 7.98 -2.10 -8.22
C PHE A 72 6.60 -2.39 -7.62
N TRP A 73 6.60 -3.10 -6.49
CA TRP A 73 5.42 -3.30 -5.69
C TRP A 73 5.65 -2.83 -4.25
N VAL A 74 4.63 -2.22 -3.66
CA VAL A 74 4.59 -1.91 -2.23
C VAL A 74 3.49 -2.76 -1.59
N PHE A 75 3.84 -3.52 -0.57
CA PHE A 75 2.91 -4.31 0.21
C PHE A 75 2.75 -3.70 1.60
N VAL A 76 1.51 -3.49 2.03
CA VAL A 76 1.16 -2.99 3.35
C VAL A 76 0.31 -4.04 4.05
N CYS A 77 0.78 -4.59 5.16
CA CYS A 77 0.02 -5.54 5.96
C CYS A 77 -1.02 -4.81 6.81
N LEU A 78 -2.30 -5.02 6.52
CA LEU A 78 -3.40 -4.46 7.29
C LEU A 78 -3.70 -5.31 8.52
N GLU A 79 -3.63 -6.63 8.36
CA GLU A 79 -3.90 -7.59 9.44
C GLU A 79 -3.20 -8.91 9.18
N GLY A 80 -2.78 -9.59 10.26
CA GLY A 80 -2.20 -10.92 10.21
C GLY A 80 -0.67 -10.95 10.19
N LEU A 81 -0.16 -12.09 9.75
CA LEU A 81 1.26 -12.39 9.68
C LEU A 81 1.58 -13.02 8.32
N PHE A 82 2.59 -12.48 7.67
CA PHE A 82 3.03 -12.89 6.35
C PHE A 82 4.54 -13.05 6.27
N SER A 83 5.00 -13.77 5.24
CA SER A 83 6.38 -13.75 4.79
C SER A 83 6.42 -13.56 3.27
N ILE A 84 7.39 -12.79 2.81
CA ILE A 84 7.73 -12.64 1.40
C ILE A 84 8.97 -13.49 1.13
N HIS A 85 8.87 -14.32 0.10
CA HIS A 85 9.95 -15.22 -0.33
C HIS A 85 10.40 -14.82 -1.73
N TRP A 86 11.71 -14.71 -1.92
CA TRP A 86 12.33 -14.49 -3.23
C TRP A 86 13.69 -15.16 -3.27
N GLU A 87 13.97 -15.85 -4.38
CA GLU A 87 15.16 -16.68 -4.49
C GLU A 87 15.27 -17.64 -3.29
N ASN A 88 16.36 -17.55 -2.51
CA ASN A 88 16.58 -18.33 -1.28
C ASN A 88 16.43 -17.48 -0.01
N LYS A 89 15.70 -16.37 -0.08
CA LYS A 89 15.49 -15.42 1.02
C LYS A 89 14.04 -15.40 1.46
N GLU A 90 13.85 -15.12 2.73
CA GLU A 90 12.55 -14.93 3.35
C GLU A 90 12.60 -13.71 4.28
N GLN A 91 11.54 -12.94 4.26
CA GLN A 91 11.36 -11.82 5.19
C GLN A 91 9.95 -11.82 5.75
N PRO A 92 9.79 -12.00 7.07
CA PRO A 92 8.49 -11.89 7.72
C PRO A 92 8.05 -10.44 7.84
N PHE A 93 6.73 -10.20 7.77
CA PHE A 93 6.12 -8.92 8.08
C PHE A 93 4.72 -9.11 8.68
N LYS A 94 4.34 -8.19 9.53
CA LYS A 94 3.09 -8.23 10.29
C LYS A 94 2.31 -6.93 10.16
N LYS A 95 1.15 -6.88 10.77
CA LYS A 95 0.30 -5.67 10.82
C LYS A 95 1.10 -4.39 11.03
N GLY A 96 0.87 -3.41 10.15
CA GLY A 96 1.61 -2.14 10.09
C GLY A 96 2.95 -2.21 9.35
N GLY A 97 3.43 -3.40 9.01
CA GLY A 97 4.63 -3.59 8.20
C GLY A 97 4.39 -3.19 6.75
N THR A 98 5.41 -2.58 6.15
CA THR A 98 5.41 -2.16 4.75
C THR A 98 6.66 -2.68 4.08
N PHE A 99 6.51 -3.22 2.87
CA PHE A 99 7.58 -3.74 2.05
C PHE A 99 7.57 -3.11 0.67
N LEU A 100 8.73 -2.70 0.21
CA LEU A 100 8.96 -2.32 -1.19
C LEU A 100 9.75 -3.43 -1.86
N ILE A 101 9.21 -3.96 -2.95
CA ILE A 101 9.84 -4.96 -3.81
C ILE A 101 10.24 -4.29 -5.12
N PRO A 102 11.52 -4.22 -5.44
CA PRO A 102 11.99 -3.59 -6.68
C PRO A 102 11.68 -4.45 -7.91
N SER A 103 11.55 -3.80 -9.05
CA SER A 103 11.25 -4.46 -10.35
C SER A 103 12.36 -5.38 -10.88
N VAL A 104 13.55 -5.35 -10.28
CA VAL A 104 14.66 -6.23 -10.65
C VAL A 104 14.37 -7.70 -10.34
N LEU A 105 13.47 -7.97 -9.40
CA LEU A 105 12.98 -9.31 -9.13
C LEU A 105 11.93 -9.70 -10.17
N ASN A 106 11.97 -10.94 -10.65
CA ASN A 106 10.96 -11.43 -11.59
C ASN A 106 9.62 -11.68 -10.92
N PHE A 107 9.67 -12.26 -9.72
CA PHE A 107 8.49 -12.54 -8.90
C PHE A 107 8.88 -12.68 -7.43
N VAL A 108 7.87 -12.61 -6.57
CA VAL A 108 7.94 -12.98 -5.16
C VAL A 108 6.77 -13.88 -4.81
N ASP A 109 6.96 -14.74 -3.82
CA ASP A 109 5.90 -15.55 -3.22
C ASP A 109 5.50 -14.94 -1.88
N ILE A 110 4.22 -14.67 -1.71
CA ILE A 110 3.64 -14.22 -0.44
C ILE A 110 2.97 -15.41 0.23
N ARG A 111 3.35 -15.68 1.47
CA ARG A 111 2.78 -16.72 2.32
C ARG A 111 2.27 -16.10 3.60
N GLY A 112 1.19 -16.64 4.14
CA GLY A 112 0.65 -16.18 5.41
C GLY A 112 -0.86 -16.00 5.39
N ARG A 113 -1.39 -15.54 6.52
CA ARG A 113 -2.83 -15.35 6.73
C ARG A 113 -3.13 -13.93 7.17
N GLY A 114 -4.10 -13.31 6.55
CA GLY A 114 -4.56 -11.97 6.88
C GLY A 114 -4.92 -11.15 5.66
N GLU A 115 -4.66 -9.85 5.72
CA GLU A 115 -5.07 -8.86 4.73
C GLU A 115 -3.90 -7.94 4.36
N ILE A 116 -3.72 -7.71 3.07
CA ILE A 116 -2.64 -6.91 2.49
C ILE A 116 -3.24 -5.94 1.47
N ILE A 117 -2.73 -4.71 1.45
CA ILE A 117 -2.83 -3.81 0.28
C ILE A 117 -1.56 -3.97 -0.53
N ALA A 118 -1.71 -4.18 -1.83
CA ALA A 118 -0.62 -4.26 -2.79
C ALA A 118 -0.75 -3.09 -3.79
N ILE A 119 0.31 -2.34 -3.97
CA ILE A 119 0.34 -1.11 -4.78
C ILE A 119 1.44 -1.24 -5.81
N THR A 120 1.14 -0.89 -7.06
CA THR A 120 2.12 -0.84 -8.16
C THR A 120 1.76 0.29 -9.14
N THR A 121 2.62 0.55 -10.12
CA THR A 121 2.39 1.51 -11.22
C THR A 121 2.15 0.79 -12.54
#